data_a6aa7c299fce728c13c5b2248994af8e
#
_entry.id   a6aa7c299fce728c13c5b2248994af8e
#
_cell.length_a   1.000
_cell.length_b   1.000
_cell.length_c   1.000
_cell.angle_alpha   90.00
_cell.angle_beta   90.00
_cell.angle_gamma   90.00
#
_symmetry.space_group_name_H-M   'P 1'
#
loop_
_entity.id
_entity.type
_entity.pdbx_description
1 polymer ?
#
loop_
_entity_poly.entity_id
_entity_poly.type
_entity_poly.pdbx_seq_one_letter_code
_entity_poly.pdbx_strand_id
1 'polypeptide(L)'
;MKQYKATYKVKAIQYVDEESACEIEKYVERKSFAEDDSIGIHNPYTNCFMYLNKGDFLVIDYSTRDKFLCMKKQIFLKRFEEV
;
A
#
# COMPACT_ATOMS: atom_id res chain seq x y z
N MET A 1 -0.36 -6.83 10.23
CA MET A 1 -0.85 -5.66 9.47
C MET A 1 -1.60 -4.72 10.39
N LYS A 2 -1.31 -3.43 10.31
CA LYS A 2 -1.94 -2.42 11.13
C LYS A 2 -3.24 -1.94 10.50
N GLN A 3 -4.18 -1.53 11.34
CA GLN A 3 -5.41 -0.87 10.90
C GLN A 3 -5.33 0.61 11.21
N TYR A 4 -5.83 1.41 10.29
CA TYR A 4 -5.85 2.86 10.41
C TYR A 4 -7.28 3.36 10.24
N LYS A 5 -7.54 4.53 10.83
CA LYS A 5 -8.88 5.08 10.90
C LYS A 5 -8.90 6.48 10.30
N ALA A 6 -9.89 6.75 9.45
CA ALA A 6 -10.25 8.09 8.99
C ALA A 6 -11.72 8.30 9.32
N THR A 7 -12.58 8.48 8.34
CA THR A 7 -14.03 8.40 8.53
C THR A 7 -14.52 6.96 8.57
N TYR A 8 -13.68 6.03 8.13
CA TYR A 8 -13.92 4.58 8.08
C TYR A 8 -12.60 3.86 8.32
N LYS A 9 -12.69 2.60 8.66
CA LYS A 9 -11.49 1.78 8.89
C LYS A 9 -10.94 1.27 7.57
N VAL A 10 -9.62 1.38 7.42
CA VAL A 10 -8.90 0.78 6.31
C VAL A 10 -7.76 -0.06 6.85
N LYS A 11 -7.27 -0.96 6.01
CA LYS A 11 -6.04 -1.69 6.27
C LYS A 11 -4.91 -1.03 5.51
N ALA A 12 -3.73 -0.99 6.11
CA ALA A 12 -2.59 -0.39 5.44
C ALA A 12 -1.32 -1.15 5.79
N ILE A 13 -0.44 -1.27 4.80
CA ILE A 13 0.86 -1.90 4.95
C ILE A 13 1.90 -0.89 4.53
N GLN A 14 2.81 -0.55 5.43
CA GLN A 14 3.92 0.32 5.09
C GLN A 14 5.05 -0.52 4.52
N TYR A 15 5.53 -0.13 3.34
CA TYR A 15 6.69 -0.78 2.75
C TYR A 15 7.97 -0.23 3.39
N VAL A 16 8.69 -1.07 4.11
CA VAL A 16 9.95 -0.68 4.77
C VAL A 16 11.08 -1.68 4.54
N ASP A 17 10.73 -2.94 4.25
CA ASP A 17 11.70 -4.01 4.07
C ASP A 17 11.10 -5.15 3.25
N GLU A 18 11.86 -6.21 3.08
CA GLU A 18 11.38 -7.38 2.31
C GLU A 18 10.21 -8.08 3.00
N GLU A 19 10.17 -8.09 4.32
CA GLU A 19 9.06 -8.70 5.05
C GLU A 19 7.75 -7.98 4.77
N SER A 20 7.75 -6.65 4.78
CA SER A 20 6.56 -5.86 4.43
C SER A 20 6.20 -6.03 2.97
N ALA A 21 7.19 -6.17 2.08
CA ALA A 21 6.93 -6.47 0.67
C ALA A 21 6.21 -7.81 0.51
N CYS A 22 6.59 -8.83 1.26
CA CYS A 22 5.90 -10.12 1.24
C CYS A 22 4.45 -10.01 1.75
N GLU A 23 4.20 -9.17 2.74
CA GLU A 23 2.85 -8.87 3.19
C GLU A 23 2.01 -8.25 2.09
N ILE A 24 2.59 -7.28 1.39
CA ILE A 24 1.94 -6.59 0.27
C ILE A 24 1.60 -7.58 -0.85
N GLU A 25 2.49 -8.53 -1.13
CA GLU A 25 2.30 -9.55 -2.16
C GLU A 25 1.11 -10.47 -1.90
N LYS A 26 0.59 -10.50 -0.69
CA LYS A 26 -0.63 -11.26 -0.38
C LYS A 26 -1.87 -10.64 -1.02
N TYR A 27 -1.79 -9.37 -1.42
CA TYR A 27 -2.91 -8.62 -1.96
C TYR A 27 -2.73 -8.23 -3.42
N VAL A 28 -1.50 -7.88 -3.82
CA VAL A 28 -1.20 -7.41 -5.16
C VAL A 28 0.03 -8.14 -5.69
N GLU A 29 0.12 -8.25 -7.01
CA GLU A 29 1.25 -8.94 -7.63
C GLU A 29 2.45 -7.99 -7.69
N ARG A 30 3.59 -8.48 -7.21
CA ARG A 30 4.85 -7.76 -7.30
C ARG A 30 5.45 -7.99 -8.68
N LYS A 31 5.69 -6.90 -9.42
CA LYS A 31 6.16 -6.99 -10.81
C LYS A 31 7.63 -6.68 -11.00
N SER A 32 8.21 -5.84 -10.16
CA SER A 32 9.61 -5.47 -10.32
C SER A 32 10.21 -5.01 -9.01
N PHE A 33 11.54 -5.11 -8.96
CA PHE A 33 12.34 -4.53 -7.91
C PHE A 33 13.04 -3.32 -8.53
N ALA A 34 12.76 -2.15 -8.02
CA ALA A 34 13.52 -0.99 -8.42
C ALA A 34 14.82 -0.93 -7.61
N GLU A 35 15.80 -0.25 -8.17
CA GLU A 35 17.12 -0.22 -7.57
C GLU A 35 17.18 0.56 -6.25
N ASP A 36 16.29 1.53 -6.04
CA ASP A 36 16.35 2.46 -4.94
C ASP A 36 15.21 2.27 -3.94
N ASP A 37 15.20 1.14 -3.25
CA ASP A 37 14.24 0.90 -2.18
C ASP A 37 12.78 1.13 -2.59
N SER A 38 12.44 0.70 -3.81
CA SER A 38 11.05 0.75 -4.27
C SER A 38 10.64 -0.56 -4.91
N ILE A 39 9.33 -0.82 -4.92
CA ILE A 39 8.78 -2.00 -5.57
C ILE A 39 7.67 -1.59 -6.53
N GLY A 40 7.59 -2.30 -7.65
CA GLY A 40 6.48 -2.17 -8.58
C GLY A 40 5.45 -3.24 -8.30
N ILE A 41 4.20 -2.85 -8.22
CA ILE A 41 3.09 -3.77 -7.95
C ILE A 41 1.98 -3.56 -8.98
N HIS A 42 1.18 -4.59 -9.18
CA HIS A 42 0.08 -4.58 -10.13
C HIS A 42 -1.24 -4.72 -9.39
N ASN A 43 -2.13 -3.75 -9.60
CA ASN A 43 -3.48 -3.80 -9.04
C ASN A 43 -4.37 -4.65 -9.96
N PRO A 44 -4.83 -5.82 -9.51
CA PRO A 44 -5.61 -6.72 -10.37
C PRO A 44 -7.02 -6.19 -10.69
N TYR A 45 -7.53 -5.25 -9.90
CA TYR A 45 -8.87 -4.70 -10.11
C TYR A 45 -8.91 -3.61 -11.17
N THR A 46 -7.83 -2.83 -11.27
CA THR A 46 -7.75 -1.73 -12.26
C THR A 46 -6.81 -2.04 -13.41
N ASN A 47 -6.05 -3.12 -13.29
CA ASN A 47 -4.99 -3.48 -14.25
C ASN A 47 -3.93 -2.39 -14.40
N CYS A 48 -3.69 -1.64 -13.34
CA CYS A 48 -2.72 -0.55 -13.32
C CYS A 48 -1.48 -0.95 -12.52
N PHE A 49 -0.34 -0.41 -12.93
CA PHE A 49 0.91 -0.56 -12.18
C PHE A 49 1.06 0.60 -11.21
N MET A 50 1.59 0.29 -10.04
CA MET A 50 1.84 1.27 -8.99
C MET A 50 3.23 1.04 -8.43
N TYR A 51 3.82 2.09 -7.85
CA TYR A 51 5.13 2.00 -7.22
C TYR A 51 5.05 2.48 -5.79
N LEU A 52 5.71 1.72 -4.91
CA LEU A 52 5.86 2.09 -3.50
C LEU A 52 7.33 2.33 -3.23
N ASN A 53 7.66 3.54 -2.80
CA ASN A 53 8.98 3.83 -2.27
C ASN A 53 9.02 3.48 -0.79
N LYS A 54 10.22 3.23 -0.28
CA LYS A 54 10.39 2.90 1.13
C LYS A 54 9.76 3.98 2.02
N GLY A 55 8.87 3.55 2.91
CA GLY A 55 8.10 4.44 3.76
C GLY A 55 6.68 4.67 3.28
N ASP A 56 6.38 4.43 2.02
CA ASP A 56 5.02 4.59 1.47
C ASP A 56 4.10 3.47 1.96
N PHE A 57 2.80 3.73 1.89
CA PHE A 57 1.78 2.78 2.33
C PHE A 57 0.98 2.23 1.17
N LEU A 58 0.68 0.94 1.22
CA LEU A 58 -0.40 0.36 0.43
C LEU A 58 -1.67 0.41 1.27
N VAL A 59 -2.64 1.17 0.83
CA VAL A 59 -3.94 1.27 1.51
C VAL A 59 -4.90 0.31 0.84
N ILE A 60 -5.54 -0.53 1.64
CA ILE A 60 -6.47 -1.56 1.17
C ILE A 60 -7.86 -1.18 1.63
N ASP A 61 -8.74 -0.88 0.68
CA ASP A 61 -10.11 -0.48 0.96
C ASP A 61 -11.03 -1.10 -0.08
N TYR A 62 -11.65 -2.21 0.27
CA TYR A 62 -12.53 -2.94 -0.65
C TYR A 62 -13.85 -2.24 -0.91
N SER A 63 -14.14 -1.15 -0.21
CA SER A 63 -15.34 -0.35 -0.48
C SER A 63 -15.14 0.59 -1.66
N THR A 64 -13.90 0.84 -2.08
CA THR A 64 -13.60 1.70 -3.21
C THR A 64 -13.53 0.88 -4.50
N ARG A 65 -13.65 1.59 -5.64
CA ARG A 65 -13.56 0.99 -6.94
C ARG A 65 -12.20 0.34 -7.19
N ASP A 66 -11.14 1.03 -6.81
CA ASP A 66 -9.77 0.60 -7.10
C ASP A 66 -9.24 -0.43 -6.10
N LYS A 67 -9.82 -0.50 -4.91
CA LYS A 67 -9.45 -1.42 -3.83
C LYS A 67 -8.10 -1.13 -3.20
N PHE A 68 -7.09 -0.78 -4.00
CA PHE A 68 -5.72 -0.56 -3.54
C PHE A 68 -5.25 0.83 -3.97
N LEU A 69 -4.56 1.51 -3.06
CA LEU A 69 -4.02 2.84 -3.31
C LEU A 69 -2.63 2.95 -2.68
N CYS A 70 -1.67 3.42 -3.47
CA CYS A 70 -0.34 3.75 -2.95
C CYS A 70 -0.35 5.17 -2.43
N MET A 71 0.05 5.37 -1.19
CA MET A 71 -0.01 6.67 -0.55
C MET A 71 1.34 6.99 0.10
N LYS A 72 1.82 8.20 -0.12
CA LYS A 72 3.06 8.65 0.49
C LYS A 72 2.87 8.81 1.99
N LYS A 73 3.95 8.54 2.74
CA LYS A 73 3.94 8.53 4.20
C LYS A 73 3.33 9.80 4.79
N GLN A 74 3.76 10.97 4.32
CA GLN A 74 3.29 12.24 4.87
C GLN A 74 1.78 12.44 4.67
N ILE A 75 1.28 12.04 3.51
CA ILE A 75 -0.13 12.15 3.18
C ILE A 75 -0.94 11.17 4.01
N PHE A 76 -0.45 9.95 4.13
CA PHE A 76 -1.12 8.91 4.89
C PHE A 76 -1.28 9.31 6.36
N LEU A 77 -0.21 9.77 7.00
CA LEU A 77 -0.23 10.13 8.42
C LEU A 77 -1.12 11.34 8.72
N LYS A 78 -1.39 12.18 7.72
CA LYS A 78 -2.34 13.28 7.87
C LYS A 78 -3.79 12.85 7.79
N ARG A 79 -4.07 11.75 7.08
CA ARG A 79 -5.45 11.30 6.82
C ARG A 79 -5.94 10.25 7.79
N PHE A 80 -5.04 9.46 8.35
CA PHE A 80 -5.41 8.28 9.11
C PHE A 80 -4.78 8.28 10.48
N GLU A 81 -5.53 7.76 11.45
CA GLU A 81 -5.03 7.51 12.80
C GLU A 81 -4.88 6.01 12.99
N GLU A 82 -3.80 5.60 13.64
CA GLU A 82 -3.62 4.20 14.03
C GLU A 82 -4.65 3.82 15.08
N VAL A 83 -5.32 2.70 14.87
CA VAL A 83 -6.37 2.21 15.76
C VAL A 83 -5.81 1.22 16.77
#